data_68a3cba98bd5107eeeccb7d4d706e1fe
#
_entry.id   68a3cba98bd5107eeeccb7d4d706e1fe
#
_cell.length_a   1.000
_cell.length_b   1.000
_cell.length_c   1.000
_cell.angle_alpha   90.00
_cell.angle_beta   90.00
_cell.angle_gamma   90.00
#
_symmetry.space_group_name_H-M   'P 1'
#
loop_
_entity.id
_entity.type
_entity.pdbx_description
1 polymer ?
#
loop_
_entity_poly.entity_id
_entity_poly.type
_entity_poly.pdbx_seq_one_letter_code
_entity_poly.pdbx_strand_id
1 'polypeptide(L)'
;MRMSNEEYAAFVDSLSPRSPIWGDLLRAGLVGGAICVVGQALVNLYEHWGAPAATAATWCSITLVFLGALLTGLGVYDDLARFAGAGSLVPITGFANSVVSPALEFKTEGFVTGTAVKIFTIAGPVIVYGISASVIYGLILAVFGLAG
;
A
#
# COMPACT_ATOMS: atom_id res chain seq x y z
N MET A 1 -3.24 -36.20 15.25
CA MET A 1 -4.37 -36.34 14.35
C MET A 1 -3.85 -36.21 12.93
N ARG A 2 -4.00 -37.24 12.09
CA ARG A 2 -3.68 -37.14 10.66
C ARG A 2 -5.02 -36.96 9.94
N MET A 3 -5.31 -35.74 9.55
CA MET A 3 -6.45 -35.43 8.68
C MET A 3 -6.06 -35.71 7.23
N SER A 4 -6.99 -36.27 6.45
CA SER A 4 -6.83 -36.35 5.00
C SER A 4 -6.88 -34.95 4.37
N ASN A 5 -6.40 -34.78 3.15
CA ASN A 5 -6.46 -33.49 2.46
C ASN A 5 -7.89 -32.99 2.26
N GLU A 6 -8.85 -33.91 2.08
CA GLU A 6 -10.27 -33.58 1.92
C GLU A 6 -10.89 -33.13 3.24
N GLU A 7 -10.58 -33.83 4.36
CA GLU A 7 -11.03 -33.43 5.70
C GLU A 7 -10.44 -32.07 6.11
N TYR A 8 -9.17 -31.82 5.76
CA TYR A 8 -8.54 -30.53 6.01
C TYR A 8 -9.19 -29.42 5.19
N ALA A 9 -9.48 -29.63 3.91
CA ALA A 9 -10.16 -28.67 3.06
C ALA A 9 -11.57 -28.32 3.59
N ALA A 10 -12.35 -29.34 3.98
CA ALA A 10 -13.66 -29.15 4.57
C ALA A 10 -13.60 -28.41 5.92
N PHE A 11 -12.58 -28.69 6.73
CA PHE A 11 -12.36 -28.00 8.00
C PHE A 11 -12.00 -26.52 7.78
N VAL A 12 -11.11 -26.21 6.83
CA VAL A 12 -10.75 -24.84 6.46
C VAL A 12 -11.98 -24.09 5.93
N ASP A 13 -12.78 -24.69 5.05
CA ASP A 13 -13.99 -24.07 4.52
C ASP A 13 -15.03 -23.76 5.63
N SER A 14 -15.12 -24.62 6.65
CA SER A 14 -16.01 -24.37 7.80
C SER A 14 -15.57 -23.21 8.69
N LEU A 15 -14.25 -22.93 8.75
CA LEU A 15 -13.66 -21.85 9.56
C LEU A 15 -13.49 -20.55 8.79
N SER A 16 -13.56 -20.59 7.46
CA SER A 16 -13.38 -19.42 6.60
C SER A 16 -14.73 -18.83 6.20
N PRO A 17 -15.21 -17.77 6.87
CA PRO A 17 -16.45 -17.12 6.47
C PRO A 17 -16.32 -16.54 5.05
N ARG A 18 -17.31 -16.77 4.20
CA ARG A 18 -17.35 -16.20 2.85
C ARG A 18 -17.46 -14.69 2.96
N SER A 19 -16.50 -13.98 2.36
CA SER A 19 -16.52 -12.52 2.30
C SER A 19 -17.72 -12.02 1.48
N PRO A 20 -18.48 -11.02 1.95
CA PRO A 20 -19.57 -10.41 1.20
C PRO A 20 -19.01 -9.52 0.09
N ILE A 21 -18.65 -10.11 -1.06
CA ILE A 21 -17.91 -9.49 -2.16
C ILE A 21 -18.47 -8.11 -2.54
N TRP A 22 -19.78 -7.96 -2.67
CA TRP A 22 -20.40 -6.70 -3.05
C TRP A 22 -20.27 -5.61 -1.98
N GLY A 23 -20.39 -5.98 -0.70
CA GLY A 23 -20.18 -5.05 0.41
C GLY A 23 -18.74 -4.59 0.52
N ASP A 24 -17.81 -5.52 0.36
CA ASP A 24 -16.37 -5.23 0.43
C ASP A 24 -15.92 -4.39 -0.79
N LEU A 25 -16.46 -4.66 -1.98
CA LEU A 25 -16.19 -3.88 -3.18
C LEU A 25 -16.67 -2.42 -3.04
N LEU A 26 -17.88 -2.24 -2.49
CA LEU A 26 -18.43 -0.90 -2.26
C LEU A 26 -17.59 -0.11 -1.25
N ARG A 27 -17.23 -0.73 -0.12
CA ARG A 27 -16.38 -0.10 0.92
C ARG A 27 -15.01 0.26 0.36
N ALA A 28 -14.38 -0.67 -0.38
CA ALA A 28 -13.10 -0.43 -1.01
C ALA A 28 -13.17 0.71 -2.03
N GLY A 29 -14.21 0.76 -2.86
CA GLY A 29 -14.43 1.84 -3.82
C GLY A 29 -14.64 3.20 -3.17
N LEU A 30 -15.44 3.27 -2.12
CA LEU A 30 -15.70 4.53 -1.41
C LEU A 30 -14.45 5.06 -0.69
N VAL A 31 -13.75 4.21 0.05
CA VAL A 31 -12.55 4.65 0.79
C VAL A 31 -11.39 4.94 -0.14
N GLY A 32 -11.13 4.06 -1.12
CA GLY A 32 -10.09 4.30 -2.13
C GLY A 32 -10.36 5.57 -2.93
N GLY A 33 -11.61 5.78 -3.35
CA GLY A 33 -12.06 7.00 -4.01
C GLY A 33 -11.86 8.25 -3.15
N ALA A 34 -12.20 8.18 -1.85
CA ALA A 34 -11.97 9.29 -0.92
C ALA A 34 -10.48 9.63 -0.79
N ILE A 35 -9.60 8.62 -0.70
CA ILE A 35 -8.14 8.84 -0.67
C ILE A 35 -7.68 9.51 -1.97
N CYS A 36 -8.18 9.09 -3.13
CA CYS A 36 -7.88 9.71 -4.42
C CYS A 36 -8.35 11.18 -4.48
N VAL A 37 -9.54 11.50 -3.95
CA VAL A 37 -10.04 12.88 -3.88
C VAL A 37 -9.14 13.74 -2.99
N VAL A 38 -8.70 13.23 -1.84
CA VAL A 38 -7.73 13.93 -0.98
C VAL A 38 -6.41 14.15 -1.73
N GLY A 39 -5.91 13.13 -2.44
CA GLY A 39 -4.71 13.26 -3.26
C GLY A 39 -4.84 14.32 -4.34
N GLN A 40 -5.96 14.35 -5.08
CA GLN A 40 -6.20 15.36 -6.10
C GLN A 40 -6.33 16.77 -5.49
N ALA A 41 -6.96 16.90 -4.34
CA ALA A 41 -7.05 18.18 -3.65
C ALA A 41 -5.67 18.71 -3.23
N LEU A 42 -4.77 17.84 -2.78
CA LEU A 42 -3.38 18.18 -2.47
C LEU A 42 -2.61 18.62 -3.72
N VAL A 43 -2.73 17.91 -4.83
CA VAL A 43 -2.10 18.30 -6.11
C VAL A 43 -2.57 19.69 -6.52
N ASN A 44 -3.87 19.93 -6.55
CA ASN A 44 -4.45 21.22 -6.91
C ASN A 44 -3.97 22.35 -5.97
N LEU A 45 -3.85 22.07 -4.66
CA LEU A 45 -3.32 23.02 -3.69
C LEU A 45 -1.85 23.40 -3.98
N TYR A 46 -1.01 22.41 -4.27
CA TYR A 46 0.40 22.66 -4.58
C TYR A 46 0.59 23.37 -5.91
N GLU A 47 -0.21 23.07 -6.92
CA GLU A 47 -0.23 23.81 -8.19
C GLU A 47 -0.70 25.26 -7.99
N HIS A 48 -1.69 25.49 -7.12
CA HIS A 48 -2.13 26.82 -6.77
C HIS A 48 -1.02 27.64 -6.06
N TRP A 49 -0.14 26.99 -5.32
CA TRP A 49 1.06 27.62 -4.74
C TRP A 49 2.20 27.83 -5.73
N GLY A 50 1.98 27.50 -7.00
CA GLY A 50 2.93 27.72 -8.09
C GLY A 50 3.88 26.57 -8.37
N ALA A 51 3.65 25.38 -7.80
CA ALA A 51 4.46 24.21 -8.10
C ALA A 51 4.13 23.66 -9.51
N PRO A 52 5.15 23.34 -10.34
CA PRO A 52 4.91 22.60 -11.59
C PRO A 52 4.22 21.26 -11.32
N ALA A 53 3.38 20.78 -12.26
CA ALA A 53 2.57 19.55 -12.08
C ALA A 53 3.38 18.33 -11.61
N ALA A 54 4.57 18.10 -12.17
CA ALA A 54 5.45 17.00 -11.73
C ALA A 54 5.93 17.16 -10.28
N THR A 55 6.19 18.37 -9.83
CA THR A 55 6.59 18.68 -8.45
C THR A 55 5.42 18.56 -7.51
N ALA A 56 4.23 19.03 -7.90
CA ALA A 56 3.00 18.91 -7.12
C ALA A 56 2.64 17.43 -6.88
N ALA A 57 2.76 16.58 -7.89
CA ALA A 57 2.55 15.14 -7.76
C ALA A 57 3.55 14.49 -6.78
N THR A 58 4.80 14.90 -6.82
CA THR A 58 5.83 14.42 -5.87
C THR A 58 5.51 14.85 -4.44
N TRP A 59 5.17 16.10 -4.22
CA TRP A 59 4.80 16.61 -2.90
C TRP A 59 3.53 15.96 -2.37
N CYS A 60 2.55 15.70 -3.23
CA CYS A 60 1.36 14.94 -2.88
C CYS A 60 1.73 13.53 -2.37
N SER A 61 2.60 12.83 -3.08
CA SER A 61 3.06 11.49 -2.67
C SER A 61 3.74 11.52 -1.30
N ILE A 62 4.65 12.47 -1.07
CA ILE A 62 5.33 12.64 0.21
C ILE A 62 4.33 12.91 1.33
N THR A 63 3.37 13.80 1.10
CA THR A 63 2.34 14.14 2.09
C THR A 63 1.46 12.95 2.42
N LEU A 64 1.01 12.19 1.42
CA LEU A 64 0.19 11.01 1.63
C LEU A 64 0.95 9.89 2.37
N VAL A 65 2.25 9.69 2.07
CA VAL A 65 3.11 8.76 2.81
C VAL A 65 3.24 9.19 4.26
N PHE A 66 3.50 10.48 4.52
CA PHE A 66 3.59 11.02 5.86
C PHE A 66 2.28 10.84 6.64
N LEU A 67 1.13 11.16 6.03
CA LEU A 67 -0.18 10.98 6.65
C LEU A 67 -0.47 9.49 6.94
N GLY A 68 -0.17 8.59 5.99
CA GLY A 68 -0.31 7.16 6.19
C GLY A 68 0.54 6.66 7.35
N ALA A 69 1.81 7.07 7.41
CA ALA A 69 2.72 6.72 8.50
C ALA A 69 2.26 7.27 9.86
N LEU A 70 1.79 8.52 9.89
CA LEU A 70 1.28 9.18 11.10
C LEU A 70 0.03 8.46 11.62
N LEU A 71 -0.96 8.20 10.76
CA LEU A 71 -2.18 7.49 11.13
C LEU A 71 -1.90 6.06 11.60
N THR A 72 -0.89 5.39 11.01
CA THR A 72 -0.41 4.09 11.47
C THR A 72 0.20 4.19 12.86
N GLY A 73 1.06 5.18 13.09
CA GLY A 73 1.68 5.43 14.41
C GLY A 73 0.66 5.75 15.51
N LEU A 74 -0.48 6.34 15.14
CA LEU A 74 -1.59 6.62 16.06
C LEU A 74 -2.56 5.43 16.23
N GLY A 75 -2.37 4.32 15.51
CA GLY A 75 -3.24 3.14 15.55
C GLY A 75 -4.59 3.33 14.83
N VAL A 76 -4.79 4.44 14.11
CA VAL A 76 -6.06 4.75 13.41
C VAL A 76 -6.13 4.06 12.05
N TYR A 77 -4.99 3.89 11.38
CA TYR A 77 -4.97 3.33 10.03
C TYR A 77 -5.42 1.86 9.98
N ASP A 78 -5.16 1.10 11.03
CA ASP A 78 -5.55 -0.31 11.11
C ASP A 78 -7.06 -0.50 11.12
N ASP A 79 -7.79 0.36 11.83
CA ASP A 79 -9.26 0.34 11.84
C ASP A 79 -9.83 0.75 10.48
N LEU A 80 -9.22 1.75 9.83
CA LEU A 80 -9.54 2.11 8.45
C LEU A 80 -9.30 0.94 7.49
N ALA A 81 -8.18 0.23 7.62
CA ALA A 81 -7.82 -0.90 6.77
C ALA A 81 -8.76 -2.08 6.94
N ARG A 82 -9.19 -2.39 8.15
CA ARG A 82 -10.19 -3.42 8.43
C ARG A 82 -11.53 -3.11 7.78
N PHE A 83 -11.95 -1.84 7.77
CA PHE A 83 -13.20 -1.43 7.14
C PHE A 83 -13.12 -1.38 5.62
N ALA A 84 -12.03 -0.84 5.08
CA ALA A 84 -11.87 -0.50 3.67
C ALA A 84 -11.27 -1.65 2.82
N GLY A 85 -10.57 -2.59 3.45
CA GLY A 85 -9.88 -3.67 2.75
C GLY A 85 -8.95 -3.15 1.66
N ALA A 86 -9.12 -3.62 0.43
CA ALA A 86 -8.28 -3.23 -0.72
C ALA A 86 -8.29 -1.72 -1.00
N GLY A 87 -9.34 -0.99 -0.63
CA GLY A 87 -9.45 0.45 -0.85
C GLY A 87 -8.43 1.29 -0.08
N SER A 88 -7.95 0.79 1.05
CA SER A 88 -6.87 1.43 1.83
C SER A 88 -5.50 0.82 1.58
N LEU A 89 -5.43 -0.43 1.06
CA LEU A 89 -4.16 -1.13 0.82
C LEU A 89 -3.49 -0.72 -0.49
N VAL A 90 -4.29 -0.44 -1.54
CA VAL A 90 -3.77 -0.11 -2.87
C VAL A 90 -3.14 1.29 -2.95
N PRO A 91 -3.72 2.35 -2.33
CA PRO A 91 -3.10 3.68 -2.36
C PRO A 91 -1.75 3.72 -1.64
N ILE A 92 -0.95 4.76 -1.95
CA ILE A 92 0.39 4.96 -1.35
C ILE A 92 0.37 5.04 0.18
N THR A 93 -0.75 5.45 0.77
CA THR A 93 -0.98 5.44 2.22
C THR A 93 -0.97 4.03 2.80
N GLY A 94 -1.48 3.03 2.05
CA GLY A 94 -1.43 1.63 2.42
C GLY A 94 -0.01 1.05 2.37
N PHE A 95 0.77 1.45 1.38
CA PHE A 95 2.19 1.11 1.33
C PHE A 95 2.93 1.70 2.54
N ALA A 96 2.69 2.95 2.90
CA ALA A 96 3.26 3.58 4.09
C ALA A 96 2.89 2.80 5.37
N ASN A 97 1.61 2.41 5.52
CA ASN A 97 1.15 1.57 6.63
C ASN A 97 1.88 0.22 6.68
N SER A 98 2.01 -0.47 5.55
CA SER A 98 2.66 -1.79 5.48
C SER A 98 4.15 -1.78 5.85
N VAL A 99 4.80 -0.63 5.66
CA VAL A 99 6.21 -0.41 6.05
C VAL A 99 6.33 0.00 7.51
N VAL A 100 5.48 0.91 7.96
CA VAL A 100 5.58 1.50 9.31
C VAL A 100 5.06 0.57 10.40
N SER A 101 3.99 -0.20 10.15
CA SER A 101 3.39 -1.09 11.15
C SER A 101 4.41 -2.12 11.68
N PRO A 102 5.09 -2.92 10.84
CA PRO A 102 6.12 -3.84 11.33
C PRO A 102 7.32 -3.12 11.97
N ALA A 103 7.68 -1.95 11.45
CA ALA A 103 8.80 -1.17 12.02
C ALA A 103 8.51 -0.72 13.47
N LEU A 104 7.26 -0.39 13.78
CA LEU A 104 6.82 -0.04 15.13
C LEU A 104 6.70 -1.27 16.02
N GLU A 105 6.15 -2.37 15.53
CA GLU A 105 5.97 -3.64 16.25
C GLU A 105 7.31 -4.20 16.73
N PHE A 106 8.32 -4.21 15.88
CA PHE A 106 9.65 -4.74 16.18
C PHE A 106 10.64 -3.69 16.72
N LYS A 107 10.18 -2.52 17.12
CA LYS A 107 11.00 -1.44 17.68
C LYS A 107 11.80 -1.88 18.92
N THR A 108 11.24 -2.77 19.73
CA THR A 108 11.89 -3.29 20.94
C THR A 108 13.11 -4.17 20.65
N GLU A 109 13.24 -4.72 19.44
CA GLU A 109 14.39 -5.51 19.01
C GLU A 109 15.61 -4.65 18.63
N GLY A 110 15.49 -3.32 18.72
CA GLY A 110 16.53 -2.35 18.41
C GLY A 110 16.36 -1.66 17.06
N PHE A 111 17.13 -0.59 16.86
CA PHE A 111 16.99 0.24 15.65
C PHE A 111 17.43 -0.49 14.38
N VAL A 112 18.54 -1.22 14.40
CA VAL A 112 19.08 -1.89 13.21
C VAL A 112 18.37 -3.20 12.94
N THR A 113 18.32 -4.10 13.93
CA THR A 113 17.77 -5.46 13.78
C THR A 113 16.25 -5.49 13.77
N GLY A 114 15.60 -4.59 14.48
CA GLY A 114 14.16 -4.43 14.51
C GLY A 114 13.66 -3.46 13.44
N THR A 115 13.66 -2.18 13.72
CA THR A 115 13.01 -1.15 12.90
C THR A 115 13.54 -1.11 11.47
N ALA A 116 14.87 -0.98 11.28
CA ALA A 116 15.44 -0.82 9.94
C ALA A 116 15.26 -2.07 9.07
N VAL A 117 15.52 -3.26 9.61
CA VAL A 117 15.33 -4.51 8.88
C VAL A 117 13.87 -4.68 8.44
N LYS A 118 12.91 -4.35 9.29
CA LYS A 118 11.48 -4.49 8.99
C LYS A 118 11.01 -3.51 7.91
N ILE A 119 11.52 -2.28 7.91
CA ILE A 119 11.29 -1.32 6.81
C ILE A 119 11.75 -1.92 5.48
N PHE A 120 12.98 -2.45 5.42
CA PHE A 120 13.53 -3.02 4.19
C PHE A 120 12.87 -4.33 3.76
N THR A 121 12.35 -5.11 4.69
CA THR A 121 11.63 -6.35 4.39
C THR A 121 10.41 -6.10 3.49
N ILE A 122 9.72 -4.98 3.67
CA ILE A 122 8.58 -4.58 2.84
C ILE A 122 9.00 -3.72 1.66
N ALA A 123 9.81 -2.68 1.90
CA ALA A 123 10.22 -1.74 0.85
C ALA A 123 11.17 -2.39 -0.17
N GLY A 124 12.04 -3.32 0.26
CA GLY A 124 13.01 -3.97 -0.61
C GLY A 124 12.40 -4.67 -1.82
N PRO A 125 11.49 -5.63 -1.65
CA PRO A 125 10.82 -6.31 -2.77
C PRO A 125 10.08 -5.34 -3.70
N VAL A 126 9.39 -4.33 -3.16
CA VAL A 126 8.67 -3.33 -3.98
C VAL A 126 9.63 -2.57 -4.88
N ILE A 127 10.77 -2.13 -4.35
CA ILE A 127 11.81 -1.42 -5.12
C ILE A 127 12.38 -2.36 -6.20
N VAL A 128 12.74 -3.59 -5.85
CA VAL A 128 13.32 -4.55 -6.78
C VAL A 128 12.36 -4.86 -7.93
N TYR A 129 11.11 -5.19 -7.63
CA TYR A 129 10.11 -5.47 -8.67
C TYR A 129 9.78 -4.23 -9.50
N GLY A 130 9.66 -3.06 -8.89
CA GLY A 130 9.39 -1.80 -9.59
C GLY A 130 10.51 -1.43 -10.56
N ILE A 131 11.76 -1.47 -10.13
CA ILE A 131 12.93 -1.20 -10.98
C ILE A 131 13.04 -2.26 -12.09
N SER A 132 12.91 -3.55 -11.76
CA SER A 132 13.00 -4.63 -12.75
C SER A 132 11.92 -4.49 -13.84
N ALA A 133 10.68 -4.22 -13.45
CA ALA A 133 9.59 -4.00 -14.40
C ALA A 133 9.84 -2.76 -15.28
N SER A 134 10.35 -1.67 -14.70
CA SER A 134 10.68 -0.44 -15.43
C SER A 134 11.80 -0.67 -16.44
N VAL A 135 12.84 -1.42 -16.07
CA VAL A 135 13.94 -1.78 -16.99
C VAL A 135 13.42 -2.64 -18.14
N ILE A 136 12.64 -3.67 -17.85
CA ILE A 136 12.05 -4.55 -18.90
C ILE A 136 11.19 -3.72 -19.85
N TYR A 137 10.31 -2.87 -19.32
CA TYR A 137 9.45 -2.01 -20.12
C TYR A 137 10.27 -1.03 -20.97
N GLY A 138 11.29 -0.38 -20.39
CA GLY A 138 12.20 0.50 -21.11
C GLY A 138 12.96 -0.20 -22.26
N LEU A 139 13.41 -1.43 -22.05
CA LEU A 139 14.03 -2.24 -23.10
C LEU A 139 13.05 -2.57 -24.23
N ILE A 140 11.82 -2.92 -23.90
CA ILE A 140 10.76 -3.16 -24.90
C ILE A 140 10.54 -1.90 -25.75
N LEU A 141 10.39 -0.74 -25.12
CA LEU A 141 10.20 0.52 -25.84
C LEU A 141 11.41 0.84 -26.76
N ALA A 142 12.62 0.62 -26.25
CA ALA A 142 13.85 0.85 -27.04
C ALA A 142 13.96 -0.10 -28.25
N VAL A 143 13.67 -1.39 -28.08
CA VAL A 143 13.74 -2.39 -29.17
C VAL A 143 12.69 -2.14 -30.25
N PHE A 144 11.48 -1.74 -29.85
CA PHE A 144 10.39 -1.48 -30.80
C PHE A 144 10.38 -0.03 -31.36
N GLY A 145 11.38 0.80 -30.99
CA GLY A 145 11.48 2.17 -31.47
C GLY A 145 10.35 3.09 -30.99
N LEU A 146 9.69 2.73 -29.87
CA LEU A 146 8.58 3.46 -29.28
C LEU A 146 9.04 4.48 -28.22
N ALA A 147 10.35 4.53 -27.95
CA ALA A 147 10.98 5.52 -27.09
C ALA A 147 11.20 6.80 -27.90
N GLY A 148 10.20 7.69 -27.96
CA GLY A 148 10.25 9.00 -28.56
C GLY A 148 10.36 10.08 -27.49
#